data_5d18a317a14efb041d5ecacc5caa37cc
#
_entry.id   5d18a317a14efb041d5ecacc5caa37cc
#
_cell.length_a   1.000
_cell.length_b   1.000
_cell.length_c   1.000
_cell.angle_alpha   90.00
_cell.angle_beta   90.00
_cell.angle_gamma   90.00
#
_symmetry.space_group_name_H-M   'P 1'
#
loop_
_entity.id
_entity.type
_entity.pdbx_description
1 polymer ?
#
loop_
_entity_poly.entity_id
_entity_poly.type
_entity_poly.pdbx_seq_one_letter_code
_entity_poly.pdbx_strand_id
1 'polypeptide(L)'
;MSHIRLIISDIDGTILNDHHQIDPELAALIPDLKREEIPFVLASARSPKGMAPIAKELGIEDCPMACYNGGLIQKGEEVLFEHPLDKTEARNFIDWANQHFPQISINLYSGKDWMTDHLDQWSQEEARITGEKPLVLPLLDPLHDTTKPLHKLLLIGEPEEIQALYRSISADD
;
A
#
# COMPACT_ATOMS: atom_id res chain seq x y z
N MET A 1 -8.91 8.43 35.00
CA MET A 1 -8.30 7.33 34.23
C MET A 1 -8.44 7.68 32.76
N SER A 2 -7.35 7.61 31.99
CA SER A 2 -7.42 7.79 30.54
C SER A 2 -8.08 6.56 29.92
N HIS A 3 -9.19 6.74 29.19
CA HIS A 3 -9.83 5.66 28.47
C HIS A 3 -9.28 5.63 27.04
N ILE A 4 -8.94 4.42 26.54
CA ILE A 4 -8.62 4.19 25.14
C ILE A 4 -9.89 4.47 24.34
N ARG A 5 -9.78 5.27 23.26
CA ARG A 5 -10.91 5.65 22.40
C ARG A 5 -10.72 5.24 20.96
N LEU A 6 -9.53 4.82 20.59
CA LEU A 6 -9.13 4.40 19.25
C LEU A 6 -7.89 3.56 19.36
N ILE A 7 -7.81 2.49 18.58
CA ILE A 7 -6.61 1.69 18.37
C ILE A 7 -6.27 1.77 16.88
N ILE A 8 -5.00 2.10 16.58
CA ILE A 8 -4.46 2.06 15.23
C ILE A 8 -3.30 1.07 15.25
N SER A 9 -3.32 0.10 14.34
CA SER A 9 -2.29 -0.95 14.27
C SER A 9 -1.75 -1.10 12.87
N ASP A 10 -0.45 -1.33 12.78
CA ASP A 10 0.17 -1.86 11.57
C ASP A 10 -0.23 -3.33 11.36
N ILE A 11 0.01 -3.83 10.16
CA ILE A 11 -0.38 -5.18 9.73
C ILE A 11 0.82 -6.13 9.78
N ASP A 12 1.84 -5.86 8.97
CA ASP A 12 2.94 -6.79 8.73
C ASP A 12 3.94 -6.78 9.88
N GLY A 13 4.17 -7.95 10.50
CA GLY A 13 5.02 -8.05 11.69
C GLY A 13 4.40 -7.48 12.98
N THR A 14 3.11 -7.10 12.96
CA THR A 14 2.39 -6.58 14.12
C THR A 14 1.17 -7.44 14.44
N ILE A 15 0.14 -7.44 13.56
CA ILE A 15 -1.04 -8.28 13.75
C ILE A 15 -0.98 -9.60 12.97
N LEU A 16 -0.10 -9.68 11.98
CA LEU A 16 0.20 -10.92 11.28
C LEU A 16 1.49 -11.54 11.82
N ASN A 17 1.44 -12.83 12.11
CA ASN A 17 2.61 -13.63 12.46
C ASN A 17 3.48 -13.95 11.23
N ASP A 18 4.61 -14.66 11.43
CA ASP A 18 5.54 -15.06 10.36
C ASP A 18 4.91 -15.99 9.29
N HIS A 19 3.71 -16.52 9.55
CA HIS A 19 2.92 -17.31 8.60
C HIS A 19 1.82 -16.50 7.92
N HIS A 20 1.85 -15.16 8.04
CA HIS A 20 0.83 -14.23 7.55
C HIS A 20 -0.59 -14.52 8.08
N GLN A 21 -0.69 -15.05 9.30
CA GLN A 21 -1.95 -15.32 9.98
C GLN A 21 -2.20 -14.29 11.07
N ILE A 22 -3.46 -13.90 11.22
CA ILE A 22 -3.89 -13.01 12.30
C ILE A 22 -3.69 -13.71 13.64
N ASP A 23 -3.18 -12.97 14.62
CA ASP A 23 -3.07 -13.46 15.98
C ASP A 23 -4.45 -13.83 16.55
N PRO A 24 -4.66 -15.08 17.02
CA PRO A 24 -5.96 -15.51 17.53
C PRO A 24 -6.42 -14.73 18.79
N GLU A 25 -5.50 -14.23 19.61
CA GLU A 25 -5.84 -13.43 20.78
C GLU A 25 -6.40 -12.07 20.36
N LEU A 26 -5.80 -11.45 19.33
CA LEU A 26 -6.33 -10.22 18.73
C LEU A 26 -7.72 -10.46 18.15
N ALA A 27 -7.89 -11.51 17.37
CA ALA A 27 -9.19 -11.83 16.76
C ALA A 27 -10.27 -12.03 17.84
N ALA A 28 -9.93 -12.66 18.96
CA ALA A 28 -10.84 -12.84 20.09
C ALA A 28 -11.18 -11.52 20.83
N LEU A 29 -10.29 -10.52 20.78
CA LEU A 29 -10.48 -9.22 21.44
C LEU A 29 -11.40 -8.27 20.64
N ILE A 30 -11.45 -8.39 19.33
CA ILE A 30 -12.21 -7.46 18.46
C ILE A 30 -13.70 -7.32 18.85
N PRO A 31 -14.45 -8.40 19.19
CA PRO A 31 -15.83 -8.27 19.64
C PRO A 31 -15.98 -7.43 20.91
N ASP A 32 -15.01 -7.48 21.83
CA ASP A 32 -15.02 -6.70 23.06
C ASP A 32 -14.78 -5.22 22.76
N LEU A 33 -13.82 -4.90 21.88
CA LEU A 33 -13.60 -3.52 21.41
C LEU A 33 -14.84 -2.93 20.75
N LYS A 34 -15.54 -3.71 19.94
CA LYS A 34 -16.80 -3.27 19.30
C LYS A 34 -17.88 -2.99 20.34
N ARG A 35 -18.01 -3.81 21.38
CA ARG A 35 -18.99 -3.60 22.45
C ARG A 35 -18.71 -2.32 23.26
N GLU A 36 -17.44 -1.99 23.41
CA GLU A 36 -16.99 -0.76 24.07
C GLU A 36 -16.92 0.46 23.15
N GLU A 37 -17.38 0.30 21.90
CA GLU A 37 -17.35 1.35 20.85
C GLU A 37 -15.93 1.90 20.58
N ILE A 38 -14.90 1.07 20.71
CA ILE A 38 -13.50 1.41 20.45
C ILE A 38 -13.17 0.96 19.02
N PRO A 39 -13.01 1.88 18.05
CA PRO A 39 -12.62 1.53 16.69
C PRO A 39 -11.21 0.92 16.66
N PHE A 40 -11.05 -0.13 15.84
CA PHE A 40 -9.76 -0.72 15.51
C PHE A 40 -9.43 -0.43 14.06
N VAL A 41 -8.44 0.42 13.81
CA VAL A 41 -8.05 0.92 12.49
C VAL A 41 -6.76 0.25 12.05
N LEU A 42 -6.77 -0.30 10.84
CA LEU A 42 -5.56 -0.81 10.20
C LEU A 42 -4.82 0.32 9.49
N ALA A 43 -3.49 0.38 9.65
CA ALA A 43 -2.60 1.29 8.94
C ALA A 43 -1.46 0.49 8.31
N SER A 44 -1.26 0.61 6.98
CA SER A 44 -0.23 -0.17 6.28
C SER A 44 0.20 0.52 4.98
N ALA A 45 1.36 0.12 4.46
CA ALA A 45 1.82 0.47 3.11
C ALA A 45 1.01 -0.24 2.00
N ARG A 46 0.12 -1.17 2.36
CA ARG A 46 -0.71 -1.93 1.43
C ARG A 46 -1.77 -1.07 0.74
N SER A 47 -2.23 -1.56 -0.41
CA SER A 47 -3.40 -1.03 -1.12
C SER A 47 -4.71 -1.32 -0.35
N PRO A 48 -5.81 -0.60 -0.64
CA PRO A 48 -7.13 -0.97 -0.11
C PRO A 48 -7.51 -2.43 -0.41
N LYS A 49 -7.15 -2.94 -1.59
CA LYS A 49 -7.38 -4.33 -1.99
C LYS A 49 -6.59 -5.31 -1.15
N GLY A 50 -5.32 -4.99 -0.84
CA GLY A 50 -4.46 -5.82 0.00
C GLY A 50 -4.85 -5.81 1.47
N MET A 51 -5.55 -4.75 1.95
CA MET A 51 -6.02 -4.65 3.33
C MET A 51 -7.40 -5.25 3.56
N ALA A 52 -8.28 -5.20 2.56
CA ALA A 52 -9.68 -5.63 2.68
C ALA A 52 -9.87 -7.07 3.19
N PRO A 53 -9.10 -8.10 2.75
CA PRO A 53 -9.22 -9.44 3.29
C PRO A 53 -8.93 -9.52 4.80
N ILE A 54 -7.94 -8.77 5.27
CA ILE A 54 -7.54 -8.73 6.68
C ILE A 54 -8.63 -8.05 7.53
N ALA A 55 -9.14 -6.92 7.05
CA ALA A 55 -10.25 -6.23 7.71
C ALA A 55 -11.49 -7.13 7.81
N LYS A 56 -11.78 -7.92 6.76
CA LYS A 56 -12.88 -8.86 6.73
C LYS A 56 -12.67 -10.02 7.72
N GLU A 57 -11.48 -10.60 7.78
CA GLU A 57 -11.15 -11.68 8.70
C GLU A 57 -11.27 -11.23 10.16
N LEU A 58 -10.87 -9.99 10.46
CA LEU A 58 -11.06 -9.36 11.78
C LEU A 58 -12.51 -8.89 12.02
N GLY A 59 -13.35 -8.86 10.99
CA GLY A 59 -14.72 -8.36 11.07
C GLY A 59 -14.80 -6.85 11.31
N ILE A 60 -13.84 -6.06 10.83
CA ILE A 60 -13.75 -4.59 11.03
C ILE A 60 -13.91 -3.80 9.73
N GLU A 61 -14.63 -4.35 8.75
CA GLU A 61 -14.88 -3.68 7.46
C GLU A 61 -15.65 -2.35 7.59
N ASP A 62 -16.29 -2.16 8.74
CA ASP A 62 -16.98 -0.94 9.12
C ASP A 62 -16.05 0.13 9.73
N CYS A 63 -14.79 -0.18 9.97
CA CYS A 63 -13.78 0.76 10.43
C CYS A 63 -13.02 1.40 9.25
N PRO A 64 -12.46 2.61 9.42
CA PRO A 64 -11.55 3.18 8.45
C PRO A 64 -10.27 2.33 8.28
N MET A 65 -9.69 2.38 7.08
CA MET A 65 -8.36 1.82 6.78
C MET A 65 -7.43 2.94 6.30
N ALA A 66 -6.23 3.03 6.88
CA ALA A 66 -5.18 3.94 6.43
C ALA A 66 -4.23 3.17 5.51
N CYS A 67 -4.48 3.28 4.21
CA CYS A 67 -3.72 2.64 3.14
C CYS A 67 -2.54 3.52 2.72
N TYR A 68 -1.51 2.91 2.09
CA TYR A 68 -0.35 3.64 1.56
C TYR A 68 0.34 4.53 2.61
N ASN A 69 0.55 3.98 3.81
CA ASN A 69 1.11 4.71 4.96
C ASN A 69 0.31 5.97 5.34
N GLY A 70 -1.02 5.95 5.13
CA GLY A 70 -1.89 7.08 5.40
C GLY A 70 -2.10 8.04 4.23
N GLY A 71 -1.50 7.78 3.06
CA GLY A 71 -1.74 8.56 1.85
C GLY A 71 -3.18 8.45 1.33
N LEU A 72 -3.89 7.40 1.73
CA LEU A 72 -5.32 7.22 1.49
C LEU A 72 -6.00 6.65 2.74
N ILE A 73 -6.95 7.37 3.31
CA ILE A 73 -7.79 6.87 4.39
C ILE A 73 -9.21 6.74 3.87
N GLN A 74 -9.77 5.52 3.94
CA GLN A 74 -11.11 5.24 3.45
C GLN A 74 -11.90 4.36 4.42
N LYS A 75 -13.23 4.47 4.34
CA LYS A 75 -14.18 3.58 5.01
C LYS A 75 -15.14 3.01 3.96
N GLY A 76 -14.98 1.73 3.66
CA GLY A 76 -15.65 1.15 2.49
C GLY A 76 -15.21 1.86 1.21
N GLU A 77 -16.17 2.45 0.47
CA GLU A 77 -15.90 3.24 -0.75
C GLU A 77 -15.75 4.75 -0.46
N GLU A 78 -15.99 5.19 0.77
CA GLU A 78 -15.90 6.60 1.15
C GLU A 78 -14.46 6.98 1.43
N VAL A 79 -13.92 7.95 0.69
CA VAL A 79 -12.61 8.54 0.94
C VAL A 79 -12.74 9.60 2.03
N LEU A 80 -12.08 9.37 3.17
CA LEU A 80 -12.08 10.29 4.32
C LEU A 80 -10.91 11.27 4.24
N PHE A 81 -9.79 10.84 3.68
CA PHE A 81 -8.59 11.65 3.48
C PHE A 81 -7.78 11.08 2.31
N GLU A 82 -7.20 11.97 1.51
CA GLU A 82 -6.36 11.60 0.39
C GLU A 82 -5.22 12.62 0.23
N HIS A 83 -4.01 12.12 0.07
CA HIS A 83 -2.82 12.91 -0.23
C HIS A 83 -2.05 12.22 -1.37
N PRO A 84 -2.39 12.53 -2.63
CA PRO A 84 -1.76 11.90 -3.78
C PRO A 84 -0.35 12.45 -4.03
N LEU A 85 0.46 11.64 -4.72
CA LEU A 85 1.75 12.04 -5.25
C LEU A 85 1.57 13.02 -6.42
N ASP A 86 2.53 13.93 -6.59
CA ASP A 86 2.60 14.76 -7.79
C ASP A 86 2.94 13.92 -9.01
N LYS A 87 2.10 13.98 -10.03
CA LYS A 87 2.26 13.16 -11.23
C LYS A 87 3.38 13.62 -12.14
N THR A 88 3.73 14.90 -12.09
CA THR A 88 4.84 15.44 -12.87
C THR A 88 6.15 14.93 -12.28
N GLU A 89 6.29 15.00 -10.95
CA GLU A 89 7.45 14.46 -10.25
C GLU A 89 7.57 12.95 -10.44
N ALA A 90 6.45 12.21 -10.31
CA ALA A 90 6.42 10.78 -10.55
C ALA A 90 6.85 10.41 -11.97
N ARG A 91 6.41 11.16 -12.99
CA ARG A 91 6.86 10.98 -14.37
C ARG A 91 8.35 11.19 -14.53
N ASN A 92 8.85 12.33 -14.06
CA ASN A 92 10.27 12.66 -14.16
C ASN A 92 11.13 11.58 -13.50
N PHE A 93 10.68 11.09 -12.34
CA PHE A 93 11.34 10.02 -11.64
C PHE A 93 11.32 8.69 -12.42
N ILE A 94 10.18 8.31 -13.00
CA ILE A 94 10.05 7.08 -13.81
C ILE A 94 10.97 7.15 -15.03
N ASP A 95 10.98 8.28 -15.75
CA ASP A 95 11.84 8.47 -16.91
C ASP A 95 13.32 8.37 -16.52
N TRP A 96 13.71 8.99 -15.41
CA TRP A 96 15.06 8.92 -14.87
C TRP A 96 15.43 7.49 -14.44
N ALA A 97 14.55 6.80 -13.70
CA ALA A 97 14.77 5.46 -13.20
C ALA A 97 14.93 4.45 -14.35
N ASN A 98 14.08 4.54 -15.38
CA ASN A 98 14.17 3.70 -16.58
C ASN A 98 15.51 3.87 -17.34
N GLN A 99 16.07 5.09 -17.32
CA GLN A 99 17.35 5.36 -17.98
C GLN A 99 18.56 4.83 -17.20
N HIS A 100 18.52 4.91 -15.86
CA HIS A 100 19.66 4.62 -15.00
C HIS A 100 19.60 3.23 -14.34
N PHE A 101 18.40 2.71 -14.16
CA PHE A 101 18.12 1.44 -13.47
C PHE A 101 17.07 0.60 -14.21
N PRO A 102 17.33 0.22 -15.49
CA PRO A 102 16.35 -0.45 -16.35
C PRO A 102 15.95 -1.87 -15.90
N GLN A 103 16.62 -2.43 -14.88
CA GLN A 103 16.30 -3.74 -14.32
C GLN A 103 15.33 -3.66 -13.14
N ILE A 104 15.05 -2.45 -12.63
CA ILE A 104 14.12 -2.26 -11.52
C ILE A 104 12.69 -2.26 -12.04
N SER A 105 11.86 -3.09 -11.45
CA SER A 105 10.41 -3.11 -11.72
C SER A 105 9.74 -1.90 -11.11
N ILE A 106 9.06 -1.10 -11.93
CA ILE A 106 8.32 0.09 -11.49
C ILE A 106 6.84 -0.23 -11.48
N ASN A 107 6.20 0.05 -10.35
CA ASN A 107 4.80 -0.25 -10.11
C ASN A 107 4.08 0.99 -9.58
N LEU A 108 2.92 1.31 -10.15
CA LEU A 108 2.07 2.42 -9.75
C LEU A 108 0.81 1.93 -9.05
N TYR A 109 0.36 2.68 -8.05
CA TYR A 109 -0.91 2.41 -7.37
C TYR A 109 -1.79 3.66 -7.35
N SER A 110 -3.04 3.48 -7.78
CA SER A 110 -4.09 4.51 -7.78
C SER A 110 -5.37 3.91 -7.20
N GLY A 111 -5.76 4.34 -6.00
CA GLY A 111 -6.91 3.75 -5.32
C GLY A 111 -6.75 2.23 -5.15
N LYS A 112 -7.59 1.46 -5.83
CA LYS A 112 -7.55 -0.01 -5.82
C LYS A 112 -6.76 -0.62 -6.99
N ASP A 113 -6.29 0.20 -7.92
CA ASP A 113 -5.61 -0.25 -9.11
C ASP A 113 -4.11 -0.29 -8.90
N TRP A 114 -3.52 -1.45 -9.16
CA TRP A 114 -2.08 -1.66 -9.28
C TRP A 114 -1.72 -1.79 -10.75
N MET A 115 -0.74 -1.04 -11.23
CA MET A 115 -0.32 -0.94 -12.63
C MET A 115 1.17 -1.18 -12.77
N THR A 116 1.57 -1.90 -13.83
CA THR A 116 2.95 -2.09 -14.26
C THR A 116 3.00 -2.06 -15.79
N ASP A 117 4.14 -1.74 -16.38
CA ASP A 117 4.30 -1.73 -17.84
C ASP A 117 4.47 -3.15 -18.42
N HIS A 118 4.99 -4.09 -17.64
CA HIS A 118 5.14 -5.49 -18.03
C HIS A 118 5.16 -6.42 -16.82
N LEU A 119 4.90 -7.70 -17.06
CA LEU A 119 5.00 -8.74 -16.04
C LEU A 119 6.41 -9.32 -16.04
N ASP A 120 7.21 -8.90 -15.07
CA ASP A 120 8.52 -9.45 -14.77
C ASP A 120 8.49 -10.39 -13.55
N GLN A 121 9.66 -10.91 -13.15
CA GLN A 121 9.76 -11.78 -11.97
C GLN A 121 9.34 -11.07 -10.67
N TRP A 122 9.57 -9.75 -10.58
CA TRP A 122 9.30 -8.95 -9.39
C TRP A 122 7.81 -8.66 -9.23
N SER A 123 7.15 -8.23 -10.30
CA SER A 123 5.70 -8.02 -10.30
C SER A 123 4.92 -9.33 -10.11
N GLN A 124 5.44 -10.47 -10.61
CA GLN A 124 4.86 -11.77 -10.35
C GLN A 124 5.01 -12.20 -8.88
N GLU A 125 6.15 -11.94 -8.26
CA GLU A 125 6.38 -12.24 -6.85
C GLU A 125 5.52 -11.33 -5.96
N GLU A 126 5.42 -10.03 -6.27
CA GLU A 126 4.52 -9.10 -5.56
C GLU A 126 3.06 -9.59 -5.66
N ALA A 127 2.62 -10.02 -6.85
CA ALA A 127 1.29 -10.60 -7.04
C ALA A 127 1.05 -11.84 -6.18
N ARG A 128 2.08 -12.68 -6.03
CA ARG A 128 2.02 -13.88 -5.18
C ARG A 128 1.91 -13.52 -3.70
N ILE A 129 2.66 -12.52 -3.25
CA ILE A 129 2.69 -12.09 -1.85
C ILE A 129 1.39 -11.38 -1.46
N THR A 130 0.91 -10.47 -2.31
CA THR A 130 -0.24 -9.62 -2.00
C THR A 130 -1.58 -10.27 -2.35
N GLY A 131 -1.58 -11.28 -3.24
CA GLY A 131 -2.80 -11.84 -3.83
C GLY A 131 -3.47 -10.91 -4.84
N GLU A 132 -2.84 -9.76 -5.16
CA GLU A 132 -3.34 -8.82 -6.15
C GLU A 132 -2.82 -9.14 -7.55
N LYS A 133 -3.47 -8.60 -8.58
CA LYS A 133 -3.03 -8.71 -9.98
C LYS A 133 -2.88 -7.32 -10.56
N PRO A 134 -1.71 -6.99 -11.16
CA PRO A 134 -1.54 -5.71 -11.81
C PRO A 134 -2.31 -5.61 -13.13
N LEU A 135 -2.68 -4.39 -13.47
CA LEU A 135 -3.06 -4.01 -14.82
C LEU A 135 -1.76 -3.74 -15.60
N VAL A 136 -1.60 -4.42 -16.73
CA VAL A 136 -0.43 -4.20 -17.62
C VAL A 136 -0.76 -3.15 -18.64
N LEU A 137 -0.09 -1.99 -18.54
CA LEU A 137 -0.30 -0.85 -19.43
C LEU A 137 0.92 0.09 -19.37
N PRO A 138 1.13 0.95 -20.39
CA PRO A 138 2.21 1.94 -20.34
C PRO A 138 2.06 2.83 -19.11
N LEU A 139 3.11 2.90 -18.24
CA LEU A 139 3.03 3.61 -16.97
C LEU A 139 2.81 5.13 -17.09
N LEU A 140 3.08 5.69 -18.26
CA LEU A 140 2.80 7.11 -18.51
C LEU A 140 1.31 7.40 -18.71
N ASP A 141 0.49 6.42 -19.14
CA ASP A 141 -0.93 6.61 -19.39
C ASP A 141 -1.70 7.04 -18.12
N PRO A 142 -1.59 6.36 -16.96
CA PRO A 142 -2.27 6.79 -15.73
C PRO A 142 -1.76 8.12 -15.19
N LEU A 143 -0.55 8.55 -15.56
CA LEU A 143 -0.02 9.85 -15.18
C LEU A 143 -0.64 11.00 -15.96
N HIS A 144 -1.15 10.73 -17.17
CA HIS A 144 -1.90 11.70 -17.97
C HIS A 144 -3.37 11.85 -17.53
N ASP A 145 -3.94 10.83 -16.90
CA ASP A 145 -5.32 10.86 -16.41
C ASP A 145 -5.42 11.77 -15.16
N THR A 146 -5.89 12.99 -15.34
CA THR A 146 -6.04 13.97 -14.25
C THR A 146 -7.18 13.64 -13.28
N THR A 147 -8.03 12.67 -13.60
CA THR A 147 -9.19 12.30 -12.78
C THR A 147 -8.88 11.27 -11.70
N LYS A 148 -7.76 10.55 -11.85
CA LYS A 148 -7.34 9.50 -10.90
C LYS A 148 -6.13 9.97 -10.10
N PRO A 149 -6.16 9.91 -8.76
CA PRO A 149 -4.99 10.22 -7.94
C PRO A 149 -3.92 9.13 -8.07
N LEU A 150 -2.66 9.48 -7.84
CA LEU A 150 -1.56 8.54 -7.71
C LEU A 150 -1.16 8.46 -6.23
N HIS A 151 -1.18 7.25 -5.63
CA HIS A 151 -0.94 7.11 -4.18
C HIS A 151 0.42 6.53 -3.84
N LYS A 152 0.94 5.62 -4.69
CA LYS A 152 2.19 4.93 -4.38
C LYS A 152 2.95 4.63 -5.66
N LEU A 153 4.26 4.83 -5.59
CA LEU A 153 5.26 4.32 -6.52
C LEU A 153 6.04 3.23 -5.78
N LEU A 154 6.03 2.01 -6.29
CA LEU A 154 6.74 0.87 -5.72
C LEU A 154 7.82 0.41 -6.70
N LEU A 155 9.04 0.33 -6.20
CA LEU A 155 10.23 -0.10 -6.94
C LEU A 155 10.69 -1.43 -6.37
N ILE A 156 10.84 -2.43 -7.21
CA ILE A 156 11.25 -3.76 -6.81
C ILE A 156 12.41 -4.21 -7.71
N GLY A 157 13.46 -4.76 -7.14
CA GLY A 157 14.64 -5.20 -7.86
C GLY A 157 15.63 -5.94 -6.97
N GLU A 158 16.79 -6.27 -7.51
CA GLU A 158 17.88 -6.86 -6.72
C GLU A 158 18.33 -5.88 -5.61
N PRO A 159 18.70 -6.37 -4.42
CA PRO A 159 19.07 -5.51 -3.29
C PRO A 159 20.17 -4.50 -3.60
N GLU A 160 21.17 -4.89 -4.38
CA GLU A 160 22.27 -4.01 -4.77
C GLU A 160 21.80 -2.86 -5.69
N GLU A 161 20.87 -3.15 -6.63
CA GLU A 161 20.31 -2.15 -7.54
C GLU A 161 19.40 -1.16 -6.79
N ILE A 162 18.55 -1.66 -5.91
CA ILE A 162 17.70 -0.82 -5.04
C ILE A 162 18.56 0.07 -4.14
N GLN A 163 19.64 -0.46 -3.56
CA GLN A 163 20.57 0.35 -2.76
C GLN A 163 21.30 1.41 -3.59
N ALA A 164 21.70 1.08 -4.83
CA ALA A 164 22.35 2.03 -5.73
C ALA A 164 21.39 3.16 -6.13
N LEU A 165 20.15 2.82 -6.46
CA LEU A 165 19.08 3.78 -6.74
C LEU A 165 18.85 4.69 -5.52
N TYR A 166 18.68 4.13 -4.32
CA TYR A 166 18.48 4.89 -3.10
C TYR A 166 19.60 5.90 -2.84
N ARG A 167 20.87 5.49 -3.02
CA ARG A 167 22.04 6.39 -2.86
C ARG A 167 22.03 7.52 -3.89
N SER A 168 21.59 7.23 -5.12
CA SER A 168 21.54 8.24 -6.19
C SER A 168 20.49 9.32 -5.90
N ILE A 169 19.35 8.93 -5.29
CA ILE A 169 18.30 9.90 -4.90
C ILE A 169 18.72 10.70 -3.67
N SER A 170 19.37 10.04 -2.68
CA SER A 170 19.76 10.69 -1.42
C SER A 170 21.01 11.58 -1.53
N ALA A 171 21.71 11.55 -2.65
CA ALA A 171 22.93 12.37 -2.87
C ALA A 171 22.60 13.78 -3.40
N ASP A 172 21.37 13.99 -3.87
CA ASP A 172 20.89 15.26 -4.42
C ASP A 172 20.14 16.13 -3.39
N ASP A 173 20.03 15.66 -2.13
CA ASP A 173 19.52 16.40 -0.96
C ASP A 173 20.71 17.03 -0.18
#